data_c050e70fb774acbfb50fb91ee9798870
#
_entry.id   c050e70fb774acbfb50fb91ee9798870
#
_cell.length_a   1.000
_cell.length_b   1.000
_cell.length_c   1.000
_cell.angle_alpha   90.00
_cell.angle_beta   90.00
_cell.angle_gamma   90.00
#
_symmetry.space_group_name_H-M   'P 1'
#
loop_
_entity.id
_entity.type
_entity.pdbx_description
1 polymer ?
#
loop_
_entity_poly.entity_id
_entity_poly.type
_entity_poly.pdbx_seq_one_letter_code
_entity_poly.pdbx_strand_id
1 'polypeptide(L)'
;CGVLSSAAFALLIFLFPARIKECLSAVVSWVFILYGGMEAVWGIRQVYGFTYSNHSLYALTGSFYNPGPYSGYLAMIFPICLYEWLKRKEGKKTIPYYVALAVMLLILCVLPAGMSRSAWIAAAVSSIYVCGMHYKMEIQHYIRHHRKQAVSFAIVTFILGGIALGGIYQMKKDSADGRLFMWKIAAQAVSE
;
A
#
# COMPACT_ATOMS: atom_id res chain seq x y z
N CYS A 1 11.79 -25.09 -3.61
CA CYS A 1 11.00 -25.28 -2.37
C CYS A 1 9.93 -24.20 -2.14
N GLY A 2 10.17 -22.90 -2.47
CA GLY A 2 9.22 -21.81 -2.19
C GLY A 2 7.88 -21.91 -2.93
N VAL A 3 7.86 -22.35 -4.19
CA VAL A 3 6.63 -22.44 -4.99
C VAL A 3 5.70 -23.55 -4.47
N LEU A 4 6.25 -24.68 -4.05
CA LEU A 4 5.48 -25.79 -3.48
C LEU A 4 4.85 -25.43 -2.13
N SER A 5 5.56 -24.68 -1.28
CA SER A 5 5.01 -24.20 -0.01
C SER A 5 3.92 -23.15 -0.19
N SER A 6 4.08 -22.24 -1.17
CA SER A 6 3.03 -21.25 -1.50
C SER A 6 1.77 -21.90 -2.07
N ALA A 7 1.92 -22.89 -2.94
CA ALA A 7 0.80 -23.67 -3.49
C ALA A 7 0.08 -24.49 -2.41
N ALA A 8 0.83 -25.14 -1.52
CA ALA A 8 0.27 -25.88 -0.39
C ALA A 8 -0.48 -24.94 0.58
N PHE A 9 0.06 -23.75 0.86
CA PHE A 9 -0.60 -22.74 1.70
C PHE A 9 -1.90 -22.21 1.07
N ALA A 10 -1.88 -21.95 -0.24
CA ALA A 10 -3.07 -21.52 -0.98
C ALA A 10 -4.15 -22.63 -0.97
N LEU A 11 -3.75 -23.89 -1.14
CA LEU A 11 -4.65 -25.04 -1.12
C LEU A 11 -5.27 -25.26 0.27
N LEU A 12 -4.48 -25.11 1.34
CA LEU A 12 -4.97 -25.15 2.71
C LEU A 12 -6.02 -24.07 2.98
N ILE A 13 -5.76 -22.81 2.56
CA ILE A 13 -6.72 -21.71 2.71
C ILE A 13 -8.01 -22.01 1.93
N PHE A 14 -7.92 -22.67 0.77
CA PHE A 14 -9.09 -23.00 -0.06
C PHE A 14 -9.96 -24.07 0.60
N LEU A 15 -9.37 -25.00 1.34
CA LEU A 15 -10.05 -26.12 2.01
C LEU A 15 -10.76 -25.74 3.32
N PHE A 16 -10.43 -24.58 3.92
CA PHE A 16 -11.08 -24.17 5.16
C PHE A 16 -12.54 -23.75 4.97
N PRO A 17 -13.46 -24.08 5.90
CA PRO A 17 -14.83 -23.56 5.93
C PRO A 17 -14.86 -22.02 5.91
N ALA A 18 -15.90 -21.43 5.33
CA ALA A 18 -16.03 -19.98 5.18
C ALA A 18 -15.86 -19.20 6.50
N ARG A 19 -16.44 -19.70 7.59
CA ARG A 19 -16.28 -19.09 8.92
C ARG A 19 -14.84 -19.04 9.42
N ILE A 20 -14.06 -20.09 9.16
CA ILE A 20 -12.64 -20.15 9.55
C ILE A 20 -11.86 -19.15 8.69
N LYS A 21 -12.17 -19.03 7.40
CA LYS A 21 -11.55 -18.04 6.51
C LYS A 21 -11.78 -16.61 6.97
N GLU A 22 -13.00 -16.28 7.37
CA GLU A 22 -13.33 -14.95 7.88
C GLU A 22 -12.60 -14.62 9.19
N CYS A 23 -12.60 -15.56 10.14
CA CYS A 23 -11.87 -15.42 11.40
C CYS A 23 -10.36 -15.26 11.16
N LEU A 24 -9.78 -16.13 10.33
CA LEU A 24 -8.36 -16.10 9.99
C LEU A 24 -7.98 -14.80 9.29
N SER A 25 -8.77 -14.36 8.31
CA SER A 25 -8.51 -13.10 7.60
C SER A 25 -8.57 -11.91 8.54
N ALA A 26 -9.50 -11.88 9.48
CA ALA A 26 -9.59 -10.82 10.48
C ALA A 26 -8.36 -10.82 11.41
N VAL A 27 -7.96 -11.99 11.92
CA VAL A 27 -6.75 -12.10 12.76
C VAL A 27 -5.51 -11.66 12.01
N VAL A 28 -5.32 -12.13 10.78
CA VAL A 28 -4.18 -11.76 9.94
C VAL A 28 -4.17 -10.26 9.66
N SER A 29 -5.32 -9.66 9.32
CA SER A 29 -5.43 -8.21 9.10
C SER A 29 -5.00 -7.42 10.34
N TRP A 30 -5.44 -7.82 11.53
CA TRP A 30 -5.07 -7.14 12.77
C TRP A 30 -3.60 -7.31 13.14
N VAL A 31 -3.02 -8.49 12.89
CA VAL A 31 -1.57 -8.70 13.05
C VAL A 31 -0.81 -7.73 12.15
N PHE A 32 -1.18 -7.62 10.87
CA PHE A 32 -0.53 -6.66 9.95
C PHE A 32 -0.72 -5.20 10.38
N ILE A 33 -1.91 -4.82 10.86
CA ILE A 33 -2.17 -3.45 11.34
C ILE A 33 -1.27 -3.12 12.55
N LEU A 34 -1.16 -4.03 13.51
CA LEU A 34 -0.35 -3.80 14.72
C LEU A 34 1.15 -3.73 14.37
N TYR A 35 1.66 -4.67 13.57
CA TYR A 35 3.04 -4.63 13.12
C TYR A 35 3.34 -3.40 12.27
N GLY A 36 2.43 -3.01 11.36
CA GLY A 36 2.55 -1.80 10.58
C GLY A 36 2.55 -0.54 11.42
N GLY A 37 1.75 -0.52 12.48
CA GLY A 37 1.76 0.56 13.47
C GLY A 37 3.09 0.68 14.20
N MET A 38 3.65 -0.45 14.66
CA MET A 38 4.98 -0.48 15.29
C MET A 38 6.07 0.01 14.34
N GLU A 39 6.08 -0.47 13.09
CA GLU A 39 7.03 -0.03 12.07
C GLU A 39 6.88 1.46 11.74
N ALA A 40 5.66 1.97 11.66
CA ALA A 40 5.42 3.39 11.40
C ALA A 40 5.94 4.27 12.56
N VAL A 41 5.70 3.87 13.81
CA VAL A 41 6.23 4.56 14.99
C VAL A 41 7.77 4.50 15.00
N TRP A 42 8.34 3.33 14.69
CA TRP A 42 9.80 3.18 14.60
C TRP A 42 10.39 4.11 13.54
N GLY A 43 9.76 4.16 12.36
CA GLY A 43 10.17 5.04 11.28
C GLY A 43 10.09 6.53 11.65
N ILE A 44 9.03 6.95 12.35
CA ILE A 44 8.92 8.32 12.88
C ILE A 44 10.09 8.63 13.80
N ARG A 45 10.42 7.72 14.72
CA ARG A 45 11.56 7.91 15.65
C ARG A 45 12.90 8.03 14.92
N GLN A 46 13.09 7.29 13.80
CA GLN A 46 14.28 7.42 12.96
C GLN A 46 14.32 8.77 12.24
N VAL A 47 13.22 9.23 11.67
CA VAL A 47 13.13 10.52 10.95
C VAL A 47 13.46 11.70 11.90
N TYR A 48 12.99 11.63 13.14
CA TYR A 48 13.27 12.67 14.15
C TYR A 48 14.61 12.47 14.90
N GLY A 49 15.41 11.47 14.53
CA GLY A 49 16.72 11.23 15.15
C GLY A 49 16.69 10.61 16.55
N PHE A 50 15.53 10.13 17.02
CA PHE A 50 15.42 9.44 18.32
C PHE A 50 15.99 8.02 18.31
N THR A 51 16.14 7.43 17.12
CA THR A 51 16.75 6.10 16.93
C THR A 51 17.58 6.08 15.65
N TYR A 52 18.65 5.29 15.66
CA TYR A 52 19.52 5.14 14.50
C TYR A 52 18.83 4.31 13.40
N SER A 53 19.13 4.66 12.16
CA SER A 53 18.78 3.86 11.01
C SER A 53 19.73 2.65 10.88
N ASN A 54 19.24 1.56 10.31
CA ASN A 54 20.05 0.37 10.03
C ASN A 54 21.00 0.55 8.83
N HIS A 55 21.00 1.72 8.19
CA HIS A 55 21.82 2.01 7.02
C HIS A 55 22.47 3.39 7.12
N SER A 56 23.75 3.49 6.76
CA SER A 56 24.53 4.72 6.89
C SER A 56 24.07 5.88 5.99
N LEU A 57 23.47 5.56 4.83
CA LEU A 57 23.06 6.56 3.83
C LEU A 57 21.59 6.96 3.92
N TYR A 58 20.76 6.23 4.68
CA TYR A 58 19.33 6.47 4.74
C TYR A 58 18.90 6.72 6.18
N ALA A 59 18.24 7.84 6.42
CA ALA A 59 17.70 8.18 7.75
C ALA A 59 16.52 7.30 8.16
N LEU A 60 15.78 6.76 7.17
CA LEU A 60 14.57 5.98 7.40
C LEU A 60 14.70 4.59 6.78
N THR A 61 14.65 3.57 7.60
CA THR A 61 14.66 2.16 7.17
C THR A 61 13.68 1.29 7.95
N GLY A 62 13.11 1.76 9.04
CA GLY A 62 12.36 0.94 9.99
C GLY A 62 13.23 -0.19 10.53
N SER A 63 12.67 -1.38 10.66
CA SER A 63 13.42 -2.61 10.95
C SER A 63 14.15 -3.18 9.72
N PHE A 64 13.90 -2.64 8.54
CA PHE A 64 14.54 -3.04 7.28
C PHE A 64 15.89 -2.34 7.11
N TYR A 65 16.72 -2.84 6.17
CA TYR A 65 17.99 -2.21 5.80
C TYR A 65 17.86 -1.14 4.72
N ASN A 66 16.68 -1.01 4.09
CA ASN A 66 16.49 -0.14 2.93
C ASN A 66 15.10 0.52 2.99
N PRO A 67 14.98 1.82 2.68
CA PRO A 67 13.70 2.54 2.66
C PRO A 67 12.70 1.99 1.62
N GLY A 68 13.17 1.34 0.55
CA GLY A 68 12.31 0.76 -0.48
C GLY A 68 11.40 -0.37 0.05
N PRO A 69 11.96 -1.48 0.57
CA PRO A 69 11.20 -2.53 1.23
C PRO A 69 10.34 -2.04 2.40
N TYR A 70 10.85 -1.15 3.23
CA TYR A 70 10.11 -0.54 4.32
C TYR A 70 8.84 0.17 3.83
N SER A 71 9.00 1.05 2.84
CA SER A 71 7.86 1.78 2.26
C SER A 71 6.88 0.84 1.55
N GLY A 72 7.39 -0.20 0.88
CA GLY A 72 6.58 -1.23 0.23
C GLY A 72 5.74 -2.00 1.25
N TYR A 73 6.32 -2.35 2.39
CA TYR A 73 5.62 -3.01 3.49
C TYR A 73 4.48 -2.14 4.04
N LEU A 74 4.76 -0.86 4.33
CA LEU A 74 3.74 0.07 4.80
C LEU A 74 2.64 0.32 3.76
N ALA A 75 2.99 0.37 2.47
CA ALA A 75 2.04 0.53 1.39
C ALA A 75 1.09 -0.67 1.25
N MET A 76 1.50 -1.88 1.63
CA MET A 76 0.63 -3.06 1.69
C MET A 76 -0.35 -2.99 2.88
N ILE A 77 0.08 -2.45 4.02
CA ILE A 77 -0.74 -2.37 5.23
C ILE A 77 -1.77 -1.25 5.15
N PHE A 78 -1.44 -0.17 4.47
CA PHE A 78 -2.31 1.00 4.36
C PHE A 78 -3.74 0.65 3.89
N PRO A 79 -3.97 -0.08 2.79
CA PRO A 79 -5.30 -0.46 2.34
C PRO A 79 -6.01 -1.43 3.30
N ILE A 80 -5.27 -2.23 4.08
CA ILE A 80 -5.85 -3.09 5.13
C ILE A 80 -6.42 -2.22 6.25
N CYS A 81 -5.67 -1.20 6.70
CA CYS A 81 -6.15 -0.23 7.69
C CYS A 81 -7.39 0.51 7.18
N LEU A 82 -7.35 0.95 5.92
CA LEU A 82 -8.47 1.63 5.27
C LEU A 82 -9.73 0.75 5.21
N TYR A 83 -9.60 -0.50 4.82
CA TYR A 83 -10.69 -1.47 4.78
C TYR A 83 -11.30 -1.70 6.17
N GLU A 84 -10.47 -1.95 7.18
CA GLU A 84 -10.91 -2.19 8.55
C GLU A 84 -11.56 -0.94 9.17
N TRP A 85 -11.09 0.25 8.81
CA TRP A 85 -11.69 1.51 9.21
C TRP A 85 -13.05 1.73 8.53
N LEU A 86 -13.15 1.57 7.22
CA LEU A 86 -14.40 1.73 6.46
C LEU A 86 -15.48 0.76 6.94
N LYS A 87 -15.12 -0.52 7.11
CA LYS A 87 -16.02 -1.55 7.60
C LYS A 87 -16.70 -1.19 8.93
N ARG A 88 -16.04 -0.39 9.78
CA ARG A 88 -16.54 0.02 11.10
C ARG A 88 -17.11 1.43 11.15
N LYS A 89 -17.02 2.17 10.06
CA LYS A 89 -17.47 3.59 10.01
C LYS A 89 -18.97 3.72 10.22
N GLU A 90 -19.75 2.78 9.73
CA GLU A 90 -21.22 2.81 9.76
C GLU A 90 -21.83 2.29 11.08
N GLY A 91 -20.99 1.69 11.96
CA GLY A 91 -21.41 1.13 13.24
C GLY A 91 -20.98 1.96 14.46
N LYS A 92 -21.13 1.37 15.66
CA LYS A 92 -20.56 1.96 16.87
C LYS A 92 -19.04 2.07 16.73
N LYS A 93 -18.49 3.27 16.90
CA LYS A 93 -17.06 3.54 16.89
C LYS A 93 -16.38 2.87 18.08
N THR A 94 -15.82 1.71 17.85
CA THR A 94 -15.13 0.88 18.85
C THR A 94 -13.62 1.12 18.82
N ILE A 95 -12.89 0.61 19.81
CA ILE A 95 -11.42 0.73 19.88
C ILE A 95 -10.74 0.32 18.56
N PRO A 96 -11.10 -0.80 17.90
CA PRO A 96 -10.53 -1.15 16.60
C PRO A 96 -10.68 -0.09 15.50
N TYR A 97 -11.79 0.66 15.48
CA TYR A 97 -11.97 1.77 14.53
C TYR A 97 -10.88 2.84 14.70
N TYR A 98 -10.62 3.26 15.93
CA TYR A 98 -9.62 4.29 16.22
C TYR A 98 -8.19 3.78 16.02
N VAL A 99 -7.92 2.51 16.32
CA VAL A 99 -6.60 1.90 16.09
C VAL A 99 -6.30 1.85 14.58
N ALA A 100 -7.23 1.37 13.76
CA ALA A 100 -7.03 1.34 12.31
C ALA A 100 -6.83 2.74 11.73
N LEU A 101 -7.60 3.74 12.19
CA LEU A 101 -7.44 5.13 11.80
C LEU A 101 -6.07 5.69 12.22
N ALA A 102 -5.67 5.47 13.46
CA ALA A 102 -4.40 5.96 13.99
C ALA A 102 -3.21 5.38 13.22
N VAL A 103 -3.19 4.07 12.98
CA VAL A 103 -2.14 3.40 12.20
C VAL A 103 -2.12 3.92 10.76
N MET A 104 -3.29 4.08 10.14
CA MET A 104 -3.40 4.66 8.79
C MET A 104 -2.77 6.06 8.72
N LEU A 105 -3.06 6.93 9.70
CA LEU A 105 -2.49 8.28 9.76
C LEU A 105 -0.97 8.25 10.01
N LEU A 106 -0.49 7.37 10.90
CA LEU A 106 0.94 7.18 11.13
C LEU A 106 1.67 6.75 9.84
N ILE A 107 1.10 5.81 9.09
CA ILE A 107 1.66 5.39 7.80
C ILE A 107 1.70 6.56 6.81
N LEU A 108 0.64 7.36 6.71
CA LEU A 108 0.61 8.55 5.85
C LEU A 108 1.69 9.57 6.21
N CYS A 109 2.00 9.74 7.49
CA CYS A 109 3.06 10.65 7.94
C CYS A 109 4.46 10.15 7.53
N VAL A 110 4.69 8.84 7.56
CA VAL A 110 6.03 8.25 7.32
C VAL A 110 6.27 7.94 5.85
N LEU A 111 5.23 7.57 5.12
CA LEU A 111 5.35 7.11 3.73
C LEU A 111 6.10 8.10 2.81
N PRO A 112 5.89 9.44 2.92
CA PRO A 112 6.64 10.42 2.14
C PRO A 112 8.14 10.40 2.43
N ALA A 113 8.55 10.22 3.69
CA ALA A 113 9.95 10.19 4.10
C ALA A 113 10.70 8.98 3.53
N GLY A 114 10.01 7.88 3.23
CA GLY A 114 10.58 6.69 2.58
C GLY A 114 10.97 6.88 1.11
N MET A 115 10.58 8.02 0.48
CA MET A 115 10.90 8.43 -0.89
C MET A 115 10.71 7.35 -1.97
N SER A 116 9.82 6.39 -1.73
CA SER A 116 9.52 5.27 -2.63
C SER A 116 8.28 5.56 -3.47
N ARG A 117 8.47 5.97 -4.73
CA ARG A 117 7.37 6.28 -5.66
C ARG A 117 6.45 5.09 -5.92
N SER A 118 7.02 3.90 -6.06
CA SER A 118 6.25 2.66 -6.24
C SER A 118 5.34 2.36 -5.06
N ALA A 119 5.80 2.62 -3.83
CA ALA A 119 4.99 2.45 -2.63
C ALA A 119 3.81 3.45 -2.59
N TRP A 120 4.02 4.70 -2.99
CA TRP A 120 2.94 5.70 -3.06
C TRP A 120 1.86 5.33 -4.08
N ILE A 121 2.30 4.92 -5.28
CA ILE A 121 1.39 4.49 -6.34
C ILE A 121 0.63 3.23 -5.88
N ALA A 122 1.31 2.26 -5.29
CA ALA A 122 0.69 1.05 -4.78
C ALA A 122 -0.36 1.35 -3.70
N ALA A 123 -0.03 2.21 -2.73
CA ALA A 123 -0.95 2.64 -1.68
C ALA A 123 -2.17 3.39 -2.27
N ALA A 124 -1.96 4.28 -3.23
CA ALA A 124 -3.04 5.02 -3.88
C ALA A 124 -3.97 4.11 -4.68
N VAL A 125 -3.43 3.25 -5.55
CA VAL A 125 -4.22 2.33 -6.39
C VAL A 125 -5.00 1.34 -5.54
N SER A 126 -4.36 0.73 -4.53
CA SER A 126 -5.04 -0.19 -3.62
C SER A 126 -6.13 0.49 -2.79
N SER A 127 -5.92 1.75 -2.39
CA SER A 127 -6.93 2.54 -1.67
C SER A 127 -8.14 2.85 -2.55
N ILE A 128 -7.90 3.24 -3.81
CA ILE A 128 -8.98 3.45 -4.79
C ILE A 128 -9.78 2.16 -4.99
N TYR A 129 -9.11 1.02 -5.08
CA TYR A 129 -9.78 -0.28 -5.19
C TYR A 129 -10.64 -0.59 -3.97
N VAL A 130 -10.10 -0.43 -2.76
CA VAL A 130 -10.82 -0.67 -1.50
C VAL A 130 -12.05 0.25 -1.38
N CYS A 131 -11.89 1.55 -1.64
CA CYS A 131 -12.99 2.50 -1.63
C CYS A 131 -14.03 2.17 -2.72
N GLY A 132 -13.59 1.82 -3.93
CA GLY A 132 -14.45 1.43 -5.02
C GLY A 132 -15.29 0.19 -4.72
N MET A 133 -14.70 -0.80 -4.05
CA MET A 133 -15.43 -2.00 -3.61
C MET A 133 -16.39 -1.69 -2.47
N HIS A 134 -15.99 -0.86 -1.51
CA HIS A 134 -16.85 -0.49 -0.37
C HIS A 134 -18.07 0.33 -0.80
N TYR A 135 -17.87 1.33 -1.66
CA TYR A 135 -18.94 2.22 -2.15
C TYR A 135 -19.53 1.79 -3.51
N LYS A 136 -19.33 0.53 -3.91
CA LYS A 136 -19.73 0.03 -5.23
C LYS A 136 -21.17 0.34 -5.62
N MET A 137 -22.12 0.12 -4.72
CA MET A 137 -23.54 0.32 -4.99
C MET A 137 -23.87 1.80 -5.16
N GLU A 138 -23.31 2.67 -4.31
CA GLU A 138 -23.50 4.11 -4.37
C GLU A 138 -22.87 4.70 -5.63
N ILE A 139 -21.66 4.27 -5.97
CA ILE A 139 -20.96 4.67 -7.20
C ILE A 139 -21.77 4.25 -8.43
N GLN A 140 -22.29 3.02 -8.48
CA GLN A 140 -23.10 2.56 -9.60
C GLN A 140 -24.41 3.35 -9.72
N HIS A 141 -25.07 3.66 -8.59
CA HIS A 141 -26.26 4.48 -8.57
C HIS A 141 -25.98 5.89 -9.07
N TYR A 142 -24.90 6.52 -8.58
CA TYR A 142 -24.47 7.85 -8.99
C TYR A 142 -24.12 7.91 -10.48
N ILE A 143 -23.33 6.96 -10.99
CA ILE A 143 -22.94 6.89 -12.42
C ILE A 143 -24.18 6.74 -13.31
N ARG A 144 -25.17 5.92 -12.89
CA ARG A 144 -26.41 5.72 -13.66
C ARG A 144 -27.23 7.00 -13.77
N HIS A 145 -27.26 7.81 -12.70
CA HIS A 145 -28.04 9.05 -12.65
C HIS A 145 -27.33 10.25 -13.25
N HIS A 146 -25.99 10.32 -13.12
CA HIS A 146 -25.15 11.44 -13.54
C HIS A 146 -24.04 11.05 -14.53
N ARG A 147 -24.40 10.26 -15.54
CA ARG A 147 -23.44 9.68 -16.49
C ARG A 147 -22.47 10.69 -17.10
N LYS A 148 -22.95 11.88 -17.52
CA LYS A 148 -22.10 12.92 -18.12
C LYS A 148 -21.08 13.47 -17.14
N GLN A 149 -21.50 13.71 -15.90
CA GLN A 149 -20.59 14.20 -14.85
C GLN A 149 -19.56 13.15 -14.43
N ALA A 150 -19.98 11.88 -14.32
CA ALA A 150 -19.08 10.77 -14.01
C ALA A 150 -17.99 10.59 -15.08
N VAL A 151 -18.35 10.68 -16.37
CA VAL A 151 -17.39 10.60 -17.48
C VAL A 151 -16.44 11.81 -17.45
N SER A 152 -16.96 13.02 -17.26
CA SER A 152 -16.13 14.22 -17.16
C SER A 152 -15.14 14.13 -15.98
N PHE A 153 -15.59 13.67 -14.81
CA PHE A 153 -14.73 13.46 -13.64
C PHE A 153 -13.64 12.39 -13.90
N ALA A 154 -14.00 11.28 -14.56
CA ALA A 154 -13.05 10.25 -14.93
C ALA A 154 -11.95 10.76 -15.89
N ILE A 155 -12.32 11.55 -16.89
CA ILE A 155 -11.38 12.16 -17.84
C ILE A 155 -10.45 13.13 -17.10
N VAL A 156 -10.97 14.02 -16.27
CA VAL A 156 -10.17 14.97 -15.48
C VAL A 156 -9.20 14.24 -14.56
N THR A 157 -9.67 13.21 -13.86
CA THR A 157 -8.83 12.40 -12.96
C THR A 157 -7.74 11.67 -13.75
N PHE A 158 -8.05 11.14 -14.94
CA PHE A 158 -7.07 10.49 -15.80
C PHE A 158 -5.98 11.46 -16.29
N ILE A 159 -6.37 12.66 -16.71
CA ILE A 159 -5.43 13.72 -17.16
C ILE A 159 -4.54 14.17 -15.99
N LEU A 160 -5.12 14.46 -14.84
CA LEU A 160 -4.37 14.86 -13.63
C LEU A 160 -3.43 13.77 -13.15
N GLY A 161 -3.89 12.52 -13.18
CA GLY A 161 -3.06 11.33 -12.88
C GLY A 161 -1.89 11.19 -13.84
N GLY A 162 -2.11 11.40 -15.13
CA GLY A 162 -1.05 11.38 -16.15
C GLY A 162 -0.01 12.49 -15.93
N ILE A 163 -0.45 13.71 -15.64
CA ILE A 163 0.44 14.84 -15.32
C ILE A 163 1.25 14.56 -14.06
N ALA A 164 0.61 14.05 -13.00
CA ALA A 164 1.28 13.70 -11.75
C ALA A 164 2.34 12.61 -11.95
N LEU A 165 2.02 11.55 -12.69
CA LEU A 165 2.96 10.48 -13.02
C LEU A 165 4.14 11.00 -13.86
N GLY A 166 3.87 11.85 -14.85
CA GLY A 166 4.91 12.53 -15.64
C GLY A 166 5.83 13.39 -14.78
N GLY A 167 5.28 14.17 -13.85
CA GLY A 167 6.04 14.96 -12.89
C GLY A 167 6.93 14.11 -11.99
N ILE A 168 6.37 13.03 -11.42
CA ILE A 168 7.12 12.06 -10.60
C ILE A 168 8.25 11.38 -11.40
N TYR A 169 8.03 11.09 -12.69
CA TYR A 169 9.04 10.53 -13.55
C TYR A 169 10.20 11.52 -13.77
N GLN A 170 9.89 12.77 -14.09
CA GLN A 170 10.88 13.85 -14.32
C GLN A 170 11.78 14.08 -13.09
N MET A 171 11.22 14.05 -11.89
CA MET A 171 11.98 14.30 -10.64
C MET A 171 13.08 13.26 -10.35
N LYS A 172 13.01 12.05 -10.90
CA LYS A 172 14.02 10.99 -10.68
C LYS A 172 14.35 10.19 -11.94
N LYS A 173 14.47 10.87 -13.07
CA LYS A 173 14.78 10.28 -14.38
C LYS A 173 16.03 9.39 -14.33
N ASP A 174 17.13 9.88 -13.74
CA ASP A 174 18.40 9.16 -13.66
C ASP A 174 18.30 7.81 -12.95
N SER A 175 17.46 7.73 -11.90
CA SER A 175 17.23 6.46 -11.18
C SER A 175 16.39 5.46 -11.99
N ALA A 176 15.51 5.94 -12.88
CA ALA A 176 14.71 5.09 -13.76
C ALA A 176 15.57 4.57 -14.92
N ASP A 177 16.35 5.45 -15.53
CA ASP A 177 17.22 5.12 -16.66
C ASP A 177 18.33 4.14 -16.25
N GLY A 178 18.90 4.27 -15.04
CA GLY A 178 19.86 3.32 -14.50
C GLY A 178 19.28 1.91 -14.33
N ARG A 179 18.01 1.77 -13.93
CA ARG A 179 17.36 0.45 -13.84
C ARG A 179 17.08 -0.15 -15.20
N LEU A 180 16.62 0.64 -16.17
CA LEU A 180 16.40 0.19 -17.54
C LEU A 180 17.72 -0.29 -18.18
N PHE A 181 18.82 0.41 -17.91
CA PHE A 181 20.15 0.01 -18.36
C PHE A 181 20.56 -1.33 -17.77
N MET A 182 20.41 -1.52 -16.45
CA MET A 182 20.71 -2.79 -15.78
C MET A 182 19.86 -3.96 -16.32
N TRP A 183 18.57 -3.73 -16.58
CA TRP A 183 17.68 -4.75 -17.15
C TRP A 183 18.08 -5.10 -18.58
N LYS A 184 18.51 -4.11 -19.38
CA LYS A 184 19.01 -4.34 -20.74
C LYS A 184 20.25 -5.22 -20.73
N ILE A 185 21.22 -4.94 -19.84
CA ILE A 185 22.41 -5.77 -19.69
C ILE A 185 22.04 -7.18 -19.23
N ALA A 186 21.17 -7.32 -18.23
CA ALA A 186 20.73 -8.63 -17.76
C ALA A 186 20.03 -9.44 -18.85
N ALA A 187 19.19 -8.82 -19.68
CA ALA A 187 18.55 -9.48 -20.82
C ALA A 187 19.55 -9.94 -21.88
N GLN A 188 20.58 -9.14 -22.15
CA GLN A 188 21.67 -9.52 -23.07
C GLN A 188 22.47 -10.70 -22.54
N ALA A 189 22.81 -10.70 -21.25
CA ALA A 189 23.56 -11.79 -20.60
C ALA A 189 22.80 -13.13 -20.55
N VAL A 190 21.46 -13.13 -20.67
CA VAL A 190 20.64 -14.34 -20.73
C VAL A 190 20.50 -14.85 -22.19
N SER A 191 20.74 -13.98 -23.16
CA SER A 191 20.61 -14.31 -24.61
C SER A 191 21.92 -14.85 -25.22
N GLU A 192 23.04 -14.78 -24.49
CA GLU A 192 24.31 -15.41 -24.82
C GLU A 192 24.43 -16.79 -24.12
#